data_a177e074a1c3b154fb4c0bc98eafa6f8
#
_entry.id   a177e074a1c3b154fb4c0bc98eafa6f8
#
_cell.length_a   1.000
_cell.length_b   1.000
_cell.length_c   1.000
_cell.angle_alpha   90.00
_cell.angle_beta   90.00
_cell.angle_gamma   90.00
#
_symmetry.space_group_name_H-M   'P 1'
#
loop_
_entity.id
_entity.type
_entity.pdbx_description
1 polymer ?
#
loop_
_entity_poly.entity_id
_entity_poly.type
_entity_poly.pdbx_seq_one_letter_code
_entity_poly.pdbx_strand_id
1 'polypeptide(L)'
;MLAAPNGIFAGGDAVPSERTATVAIGQGKRAALGIDAYLAGHDLIGPSRGELATFERLNTWYYADAPRAHRPELEAARRQNTFDEVVGGLTEENALFEARRCLSCGNCFECDNCFGVCPDNAVIKLGDSPHYQFDYDFCKGCGICAQECPCGAIDMRPERT
;
A
#
# COMPACT_ATOMS: atom_id res chain seq x y z
N MET A 1 -14.98 9.93 7.59
CA MET A 1 -16.22 9.17 7.95
C MET A 1 -17.26 10.08 8.60
N LEU A 2 -17.22 11.38 8.30
CA LEU A 2 -18.30 12.31 8.64
C LEU A 2 -19.54 11.93 7.82
N ALA A 3 -20.65 11.60 8.47
CA ALA A 3 -21.89 11.19 7.80
C ALA A 3 -22.83 12.40 7.52
N ALA A 4 -22.69 13.45 8.33
CA ALA A 4 -23.42 14.70 8.15
C ALA A 4 -22.62 15.88 8.73
N PRO A 5 -22.85 17.12 8.24
CA PRO A 5 -22.07 18.30 8.64
C PRO A 5 -22.20 18.67 10.14
N ASN A 6 -23.16 18.09 10.84
CA ASN A 6 -23.42 18.37 12.26
C ASN A 6 -22.64 17.50 13.25
N GLY A 7 -21.48 16.97 12.87
CA GLY A 7 -20.67 16.14 13.76
C GLY A 7 -21.20 14.70 13.94
N ILE A 8 -21.98 14.21 12.99
CA ILE A 8 -22.46 12.82 12.99
C ILE A 8 -21.45 11.94 12.24
N PHE A 9 -20.93 10.93 12.92
CA PHE A 9 -20.01 9.96 12.37
C PHE A 9 -20.65 8.58 12.32
N ALA A 10 -20.35 7.80 11.28
CA ALA A 10 -20.85 6.45 11.13
C ALA A 10 -19.77 5.53 10.56
N GLY A 11 -19.85 4.25 10.90
CA GLY A 11 -18.94 3.21 10.44
C GLY A 11 -19.47 1.82 10.71
N GLY A 12 -18.70 0.79 10.38
CA GLY A 12 -19.10 -0.61 10.50
C GLY A 12 -20.26 -0.96 9.56
N ASP A 13 -21.08 -1.88 9.98
CA ASP A 13 -22.21 -2.40 9.19
C ASP A 13 -23.33 -1.39 8.96
N ALA A 14 -23.29 -0.26 9.68
CA ALA A 14 -24.22 0.84 9.52
C ALA A 14 -24.02 1.66 8.24
N VAL A 15 -22.90 1.49 7.55
CA VAL A 15 -22.59 2.18 6.29
C VAL A 15 -22.39 1.18 5.15
N PRO A 16 -22.69 1.56 3.88
CA PRO A 16 -22.43 0.70 2.74
C PRO A 16 -20.94 0.36 2.63
N SER A 17 -20.59 -0.88 2.90
CA SER A 17 -19.21 -1.38 2.85
C SER A 17 -19.20 -2.92 2.91
N GLU A 18 -18.03 -3.52 2.74
CA GLU A 18 -17.81 -4.92 3.08
C GLU A 18 -18.02 -5.10 4.60
N ARG A 19 -18.98 -5.94 4.97
CA ARG A 19 -19.39 -6.19 6.36
C ARG A 19 -18.44 -7.19 7.01
N THR A 20 -17.17 -6.79 7.18
CA THR A 20 -16.13 -7.58 7.83
C THR A 20 -15.62 -6.87 9.09
N ALA A 21 -15.13 -7.64 10.07
CA ALA A 21 -14.55 -7.09 11.28
C ALA A 21 -13.38 -6.15 10.98
N THR A 22 -12.53 -6.49 10.01
CA THR A 22 -11.38 -5.68 9.59
C THR A 22 -11.82 -4.31 9.06
N VAL A 23 -12.85 -4.28 8.21
CA VAL A 23 -13.39 -3.03 7.68
C VAL A 23 -14.04 -2.20 8.78
N ALA A 24 -14.80 -2.82 9.68
CA ALA A 24 -15.42 -2.13 10.81
C ALA A 24 -14.37 -1.48 11.74
N ILE A 25 -13.30 -2.18 12.08
CA ILE A 25 -12.18 -1.64 12.88
C ILE A 25 -11.50 -0.48 12.16
N GLY A 26 -11.20 -0.62 10.87
CA GLY A 26 -10.59 0.44 10.06
C GLY A 26 -11.48 1.68 9.95
N GLN A 27 -12.78 1.50 9.85
CA GLN A 27 -13.77 2.59 9.84
C GLN A 27 -13.88 3.25 11.21
N GLY A 28 -13.87 2.47 12.31
CA GLY A 28 -13.86 2.99 13.67
C GLY A 28 -12.66 3.87 13.95
N LYS A 29 -11.45 3.42 13.54
CA LYS A 29 -10.22 4.24 13.66
C LYS A 29 -10.35 5.57 12.89
N ARG A 30 -10.86 5.54 11.67
CA ARG A 30 -11.05 6.75 10.87
C ARG A 30 -12.12 7.68 11.47
N ALA A 31 -13.19 7.11 12.03
CA ALA A 31 -14.20 7.89 12.71
C ALA A 31 -13.64 8.57 13.97
N ALA A 32 -12.84 7.86 14.78
CA ALA A 32 -12.20 8.42 15.96
C ALA A 32 -11.28 9.61 15.62
N LEU A 33 -10.42 9.47 14.61
CA LEU A 33 -9.58 10.57 14.13
C LEU A 33 -10.42 11.74 13.60
N GLY A 34 -11.56 11.42 12.95
CA GLY A 34 -12.49 12.44 12.47
C GLY A 34 -13.21 13.19 13.58
N ILE A 35 -13.60 12.52 14.64
CA ILE A 35 -14.21 13.12 15.83
C ILE A 35 -13.21 14.02 16.54
N ASP A 36 -11.98 13.54 16.72
CA ASP A 36 -10.91 14.33 17.35
C ASP A 36 -10.65 15.63 16.59
N ALA A 37 -10.46 15.55 15.27
CA ALA A 37 -10.27 16.74 14.43
C ALA A 37 -11.49 17.69 14.47
N TYR A 38 -12.70 17.15 14.42
CA TYR A 38 -13.94 17.93 14.51
C TYR A 38 -14.04 18.71 15.83
N LEU A 39 -13.76 18.04 16.95
CA LEU A 39 -13.79 18.66 18.28
C LEU A 39 -12.67 19.68 18.47
N ALA A 40 -11.51 19.48 17.85
CA ALA A 40 -10.38 20.41 17.86
C ALA A 40 -10.54 21.58 16.89
N GLY A 41 -11.58 21.59 16.05
CA GLY A 41 -11.80 22.63 15.04
C GLY A 41 -10.81 22.59 13.88
N HIS A 42 -10.19 21.44 13.62
CA HIS A 42 -9.29 21.22 12.51
C HIS A 42 -9.99 20.55 11.34
N ASP A 43 -9.54 20.86 10.11
CA ASP A 43 -9.94 20.09 8.95
C ASP A 43 -9.41 18.64 9.06
N LEU A 44 -10.22 17.69 8.58
CA LEU A 44 -9.85 16.28 8.48
C LEU A 44 -8.74 16.10 7.44
N ILE A 45 -7.52 16.47 7.79
CA ILE A 45 -6.33 16.09 7.04
C ILE A 45 -5.96 14.69 7.51
N GLY A 46 -6.66 13.68 7.01
CA GLY A 46 -6.14 12.32 7.08
C GLY A 46 -4.79 12.27 6.36
N PRO A 47 -3.83 11.45 6.81
CA PRO A 47 -2.62 11.23 6.03
C PRO A 47 -3.06 10.87 4.61
N SER A 48 -2.64 11.67 3.63
CA SER A 48 -2.87 11.37 2.23
C SER A 48 -2.17 10.04 1.98
N ARG A 49 -2.95 8.96 1.92
CA ARG A 49 -2.41 7.73 1.37
C ARG A 49 -2.11 8.06 -0.08
N GLY A 50 -0.84 7.97 -0.47
CA GLY A 50 -0.47 8.03 -1.87
C GLY A 50 -1.35 7.07 -2.67
N GLU A 51 -1.67 7.41 -3.89
CA GLU A 51 -2.40 6.50 -4.78
C GLU A 51 -1.63 5.19 -4.87
N LEU A 52 -2.33 4.08 -4.69
CA LEU A 52 -1.72 2.76 -4.91
C LEU A 52 -1.27 2.68 -6.36
N ALA A 53 -0.05 2.20 -6.58
CA ALA A 53 0.42 1.96 -7.93
C ALA A 53 -0.44 0.87 -8.58
N THR A 54 -0.89 1.13 -9.80
CA THR A 54 -1.53 0.09 -10.62
C THR A 54 -0.48 -0.91 -11.09
N PHE A 55 -0.92 -2.12 -11.50
CA PHE A 55 0.00 -3.16 -11.94
C PHE A 55 0.90 -2.72 -13.11
N GLU A 56 0.38 -1.90 -14.02
CA GLU A 56 1.10 -1.37 -15.17
C GLU A 56 2.25 -0.42 -14.81
N ARG A 57 2.22 0.14 -13.60
CA ARG A 57 3.27 1.01 -13.07
C ARG A 57 4.39 0.26 -12.36
N LEU A 58 4.19 -1.04 -12.11
CA LEU A 58 5.19 -1.87 -11.46
C LEU A 58 6.20 -2.39 -12.47
N ASN A 59 7.47 -2.34 -12.13
CA ASN A 59 8.49 -3.06 -12.90
C ASN A 59 8.68 -4.46 -12.32
N THR A 60 7.93 -5.41 -12.84
CA THR A 60 7.92 -6.79 -12.33
C THR A 60 9.17 -7.58 -12.66
N TRP A 61 10.08 -7.05 -13.49
CA TRP A 61 11.36 -7.67 -13.81
C TRP A 61 12.21 -8.02 -12.58
N TYR A 62 12.09 -7.20 -11.53
CA TYR A 62 12.85 -7.36 -10.29
C TYR A 62 12.28 -8.41 -9.33
N TYR A 63 11.15 -9.04 -9.66
CA TYR A 63 10.49 -10.01 -8.79
C TYR A 63 10.57 -11.41 -9.36
N ALA A 64 10.70 -12.41 -8.46
CA ALA A 64 10.66 -13.81 -8.86
C ALA A 64 9.26 -14.20 -9.33
N ASP A 65 9.17 -14.77 -10.54
CA ASP A 65 7.94 -15.39 -11.03
C ASP A 65 7.78 -16.76 -10.38
N ALA A 66 6.79 -16.88 -9.51
CA ALA A 66 6.49 -18.11 -8.81
C ALA A 66 4.99 -18.22 -8.52
N PRO A 67 4.41 -19.42 -8.56
CA PRO A 67 3.02 -19.61 -8.21
C PRO A 67 2.76 -19.22 -6.76
N ARG A 68 1.52 -18.77 -6.49
CA ARG A 68 1.07 -18.42 -5.14
C ARG A 68 1.12 -19.65 -4.24
N ALA A 69 1.64 -19.50 -3.02
CA ALA A 69 1.58 -20.55 -2.01
C ALA A 69 0.13 -20.87 -1.63
N HIS A 70 -0.21 -22.15 -1.63
CA HIS A 70 -1.53 -22.63 -1.26
C HIS A 70 -1.58 -22.99 0.22
N ARG A 71 -2.65 -22.57 0.88
CA ARG A 71 -2.96 -23.04 2.23
C ARG A 71 -3.57 -24.44 2.16
N PRO A 72 -3.20 -25.36 3.05
CA PRO A 72 -3.82 -26.67 3.07
C PRO A 72 -5.30 -26.56 3.43
N GLU A 73 -6.12 -27.35 2.80
CA GLU A 73 -7.54 -27.45 3.12
C GLU A 73 -7.87 -28.81 3.71
N LEU A 74 -8.75 -28.81 4.69
CA LEU A 74 -9.24 -30.03 5.29
C LEU A 74 -10.04 -30.85 4.29
N GLU A 75 -9.80 -32.16 4.23
CA GLU A 75 -10.55 -33.04 3.34
C GLU A 75 -12.06 -33.00 3.60
N ALA A 76 -12.88 -33.09 2.54
CA ALA A 76 -14.32 -32.95 2.62
C ALA A 76 -14.98 -33.89 3.64
N ALA A 77 -14.50 -35.14 3.74
CA ALA A 77 -15.02 -36.10 4.72
C ALA A 77 -14.79 -35.69 6.17
N ARG A 78 -13.67 -35.00 6.46
CA ARG A 78 -13.38 -34.48 7.81
C ARG A 78 -14.20 -33.24 8.14
N ARG A 79 -14.49 -32.39 7.15
CA ARG A 79 -15.29 -31.16 7.35
C ARG A 79 -16.69 -31.44 7.91
N GLN A 80 -17.23 -32.64 7.65
CA GLN A 80 -18.57 -33.04 8.13
C GLN A 80 -18.57 -33.52 9.58
N ASN A 81 -17.42 -33.92 10.12
CA ASN A 81 -17.34 -34.62 11.40
C ASN A 81 -16.51 -33.88 12.48
N THR A 82 -15.92 -32.71 12.14
CA THR A 82 -15.12 -31.93 13.06
C THR A 82 -15.45 -30.45 12.96
N PHE A 83 -15.11 -29.71 14.02
CA PHE A 83 -15.12 -28.24 14.01
C PHE A 83 -13.71 -27.66 13.79
N ASP A 84 -12.78 -28.49 13.27
CA ASP A 84 -11.44 -28.03 12.93
C ASP A 84 -11.50 -26.97 11.81
N GLU A 85 -10.51 -26.07 11.80
CA GLU A 85 -10.41 -25.03 10.77
C GLU A 85 -10.25 -25.67 9.38
N VAL A 86 -11.13 -25.30 8.45
CA VAL A 86 -11.19 -25.92 7.12
C VAL A 86 -10.01 -25.49 6.26
N VAL A 87 -9.62 -24.23 6.33
CA VAL A 87 -8.49 -23.67 5.57
C VAL A 87 -7.36 -23.36 6.53
N GLY A 88 -6.32 -24.15 6.51
CA GLY A 88 -5.17 -23.99 7.40
C GLY A 88 -4.34 -22.74 7.11
N GLY A 89 -3.34 -22.49 7.93
CA GLY A 89 -2.35 -21.43 7.74
C GLY A 89 -1.28 -21.79 6.70
N LEU A 90 -0.49 -20.81 6.29
CA LEU A 90 0.77 -21.04 5.59
C LEU A 90 1.81 -21.60 6.59
N THR A 91 2.73 -22.41 6.10
CA THR A 91 3.94 -22.70 6.86
C THR A 91 4.79 -21.44 6.99
N GLU A 92 5.66 -21.40 8.01
CA GLU A 92 6.57 -20.26 8.19
C GLU A 92 7.41 -20.00 6.93
N GLU A 93 7.95 -21.06 6.31
CA GLU A 93 8.73 -20.97 5.07
C GLU A 93 7.91 -20.32 3.94
N ASN A 94 6.70 -20.82 3.71
CA ASN A 94 5.81 -20.27 2.68
C ASN A 94 5.39 -18.83 2.99
N ALA A 95 5.13 -18.50 4.24
CA ALA A 95 4.77 -17.13 4.65
C ALA A 95 5.94 -16.15 4.43
N LEU A 96 7.16 -16.55 4.78
CA LEU A 96 8.38 -15.75 4.53
C LEU A 96 8.65 -15.60 3.04
N PHE A 97 8.46 -16.65 2.25
CA PHE A 97 8.62 -16.59 0.80
C PHE A 97 7.63 -15.60 0.18
N GLU A 98 6.34 -15.67 0.53
CA GLU A 98 5.32 -14.76 0.05
C GLU A 98 5.58 -13.31 0.52
N ALA A 99 6.03 -13.12 1.75
CA ALA A 99 6.34 -11.79 2.27
C ALA A 99 7.53 -11.14 1.53
N ARG A 100 8.56 -11.91 1.19
CA ARG A 100 9.76 -11.41 0.50
C ARG A 100 9.51 -10.98 -0.94
N ARG A 101 8.45 -11.45 -1.58
CA ARG A 101 8.04 -11.04 -2.92
C ARG A 101 6.90 -10.05 -2.94
N CYS A 102 6.68 -9.32 -1.83
CA CYS A 102 5.72 -8.23 -1.76
C CYS A 102 6.09 -7.12 -2.75
N LEU A 103 5.14 -6.72 -3.60
CA LEU A 103 5.37 -5.69 -4.64
C LEU A 103 5.39 -4.27 -4.10
N SER A 104 5.04 -4.04 -2.85
CA SER A 104 4.95 -2.73 -2.18
C SER A 104 4.04 -1.69 -2.85
N CYS A 105 3.54 -1.92 -4.05
CA CYS A 105 2.50 -1.19 -4.81
C CYS A 105 2.41 0.33 -4.52
N GLY A 106 3.44 1.07 -4.92
CA GLY A 106 3.51 2.53 -4.74
C GLY A 106 4.27 2.98 -3.48
N ASN A 107 4.62 2.06 -2.58
CA ASN A 107 5.42 2.40 -1.39
C ASN A 107 6.90 2.17 -1.66
N CYS A 108 7.70 3.20 -1.57
CA CYS A 108 9.15 3.10 -1.70
C CYS A 108 9.74 2.21 -0.59
N PHE A 109 10.58 1.25 -0.96
CA PHE A 109 11.33 0.38 -0.05
C PHE A 109 12.85 0.53 -0.19
N GLU A 110 13.30 1.66 -0.69
CA GLU A 110 14.71 2.08 -0.72
C GLU A 110 15.66 1.14 -1.49
N CYS A 111 15.21 0.62 -2.63
CA CYS A 111 16.02 -0.28 -3.46
C CYS A 111 17.17 0.39 -4.21
N ASP A 112 17.28 1.73 -4.17
CA ASP A 112 18.29 2.54 -4.86
C ASP A 112 18.26 2.53 -6.39
N ASN A 113 17.35 1.82 -7.04
CA ASN A 113 17.32 1.77 -8.50
C ASN A 113 17.24 3.18 -9.13
N CYS A 114 16.32 4.02 -8.67
CA CYS A 114 16.17 5.37 -9.20
C CYS A 114 17.44 6.21 -9.04
N PHE A 115 18.17 6.04 -7.95
CA PHE A 115 19.44 6.70 -7.70
C PHE A 115 20.52 6.19 -8.66
N GLY A 116 20.63 4.85 -8.81
CA GLY A 116 21.66 4.23 -9.62
C GLY A 116 21.51 4.42 -11.13
N VAL A 117 20.25 4.51 -11.62
CA VAL A 117 19.98 4.65 -13.08
C VAL A 117 19.90 6.09 -13.54
N CYS A 118 19.95 7.08 -12.66
CA CYS A 118 19.82 8.48 -13.06
C CYS A 118 21.07 8.94 -13.82
N PRO A 119 20.97 9.28 -15.12
CA PRO A 119 22.14 9.66 -15.91
C PRO A 119 22.72 11.02 -15.52
N ASP A 120 21.92 11.86 -14.86
CA ASP A 120 22.29 13.22 -14.50
C ASP A 120 22.55 13.37 -12.98
N ASN A 121 22.56 12.27 -12.24
CA ASN A 121 22.69 12.24 -10.77
C ASN A 121 21.70 13.18 -10.04
N ALA A 122 20.52 13.39 -10.62
CA ALA A 122 19.49 14.28 -10.08
C ALA A 122 18.64 13.66 -8.96
N VAL A 123 18.91 12.41 -8.56
CA VAL A 123 18.23 11.76 -7.43
C VAL A 123 19.13 11.83 -6.21
N ILE A 124 18.63 12.46 -5.15
CA ILE A 124 19.37 12.69 -3.91
C ILE A 124 18.80 11.78 -2.82
N LYS A 125 19.64 11.08 -2.08
CA LYS A 125 19.25 10.32 -0.89
C LYS A 125 19.20 11.25 0.32
N LEU A 126 18.05 11.28 1.01
CA LEU A 126 17.84 12.14 2.18
C LEU A 126 18.03 11.41 3.52
N GLY A 127 18.20 10.09 3.50
CA GLY A 127 18.20 9.28 4.72
C GLY A 127 16.76 8.93 5.14
N ASP A 128 16.43 9.13 6.41
CA ASP A 128 15.09 8.83 6.93
C ASP A 128 14.02 9.67 6.24
N SER A 129 12.84 9.13 6.04
CA SER A 129 11.71 9.67 5.26
C SER A 129 11.61 11.23 5.18
N PRO A 130 11.42 11.82 3.97
CA PRO A 130 11.30 11.17 2.65
C PRO A 130 12.65 10.66 2.15
N HIS A 131 12.68 9.43 1.63
CA HIS A 131 13.91 8.70 1.32
C HIS A 131 14.72 9.31 0.18
N TYR A 132 14.03 9.88 -0.84
CA TYR A 132 14.64 10.47 -2.04
C TYR A 132 14.00 11.80 -2.39
N GLN A 133 14.82 12.67 -2.94
CA GLN A 133 14.41 13.94 -3.54
C GLN A 133 14.95 14.02 -4.96
N PHE A 134 14.20 14.67 -5.86
CA PHE A 134 14.66 14.99 -7.20
C PHE A 134 15.16 16.43 -7.25
N ASP A 135 16.38 16.61 -7.72
CA ASP A 135 16.95 17.92 -8.00
C ASP A 135 16.47 18.35 -9.39
N TYR A 136 15.53 19.27 -9.44
CA TYR A 136 14.93 19.72 -10.69
C TYR A 136 15.81 20.64 -11.51
N ASP A 137 16.91 21.16 -10.94
CA ASP A 137 17.91 21.93 -11.72
C ASP A 137 18.73 21.02 -12.65
N PHE A 138 18.86 19.74 -12.29
CA PHE A 138 19.59 18.74 -13.06
C PHE A 138 18.67 17.70 -13.72
N CYS A 139 17.44 17.53 -13.24
CA CYS A 139 16.51 16.53 -13.77
C CYS A 139 15.94 16.97 -15.12
N LYS A 140 16.24 16.21 -16.17
CA LYS A 140 15.70 16.44 -17.52
C LYS A 140 14.36 15.74 -17.80
N GLY A 141 13.73 15.10 -16.81
CA GLY A 141 12.43 14.44 -16.97
C GLY A 141 12.44 13.21 -17.88
N CYS A 142 13.56 12.49 -18.01
CA CYS A 142 13.69 11.36 -18.93
C CYS A 142 12.83 10.13 -18.56
N GLY A 143 12.35 10.01 -17.32
CA GLY A 143 11.46 8.95 -16.87
C GLY A 143 12.13 7.59 -16.57
N ILE A 144 13.45 7.43 -16.78
CA ILE A 144 14.14 6.16 -16.53
C ILE A 144 13.93 5.70 -15.08
N CYS A 145 14.04 6.60 -14.10
CA CYS A 145 13.82 6.29 -12.69
C CYS A 145 12.40 5.76 -12.41
N ALA A 146 11.38 6.26 -13.12
CA ALA A 146 10.01 5.79 -12.99
C ALA A 146 9.84 4.40 -13.60
N GLN A 147 10.45 4.15 -14.77
CA GLN A 147 10.42 2.83 -15.43
C GLN A 147 11.15 1.75 -14.64
N GLU A 148 12.28 2.11 -14.03
CA GLU A 148 13.10 1.19 -13.25
C GLU A 148 12.63 1.02 -11.79
N CYS A 149 11.56 1.71 -11.39
CA CYS A 149 11.03 1.59 -10.04
C CYS A 149 10.24 0.29 -9.87
N PRO A 150 10.71 -0.69 -9.07
CA PRO A 150 10.02 -1.98 -8.92
C PRO A 150 8.59 -1.84 -8.39
N CYS A 151 8.38 -0.94 -7.44
CA CYS A 151 7.11 -0.76 -6.75
C CYS A 151 6.24 0.37 -7.34
N GLY A 152 6.65 1.03 -8.44
CA GLY A 152 5.87 2.10 -9.05
C GLY A 152 5.67 3.33 -8.15
N ALA A 153 6.64 3.63 -7.27
CA ALA A 153 6.55 4.75 -6.32
C ALA A 153 6.83 6.12 -6.95
N ILE A 154 7.30 6.15 -8.19
CA ILE A 154 7.65 7.39 -8.90
C ILE A 154 6.59 7.68 -9.95
N ASP A 155 6.02 8.88 -9.91
CA ASP A 155 5.01 9.36 -10.85
C ASP A 155 5.58 10.46 -11.74
N MET A 156 5.33 10.36 -13.03
CA MET A 156 5.73 11.38 -14.02
C MET A 156 4.56 12.32 -14.27
N ARG A 157 4.76 13.60 -14.01
CA ARG A 157 3.73 14.62 -14.25
C ARG A 157 4.28 15.71 -15.19
N PRO A 158 3.44 16.26 -16.08
CA PRO A 158 3.82 17.43 -16.86
C PRO A 158 4.22 18.57 -15.93
N GLU A 159 5.29 19.27 -16.30
CA GLU A 159 5.70 20.47 -15.62
C GLU A 159 4.61 21.54 -15.75
N ARG A 160 4.24 22.15 -14.62
CA ARG A 160 3.28 23.27 -14.64
C ARG A 160 4.07 24.53 -14.95
N THR A 161 3.87 25.07 -16.12
CA THR A 161 4.33 26.40 -16.51
C THR A 161 3.52 27.51 -15.83
#